data_a8ae7c5ee31a9c23ab4829b74b716f6a
#
_entry.id   a8ae7c5ee31a9c23ab4829b74b716f6a
#
_cell.length_a   1.000
_cell.length_b   1.000
_cell.length_c   1.000
_cell.angle_alpha   90.00
_cell.angle_beta   90.00
_cell.angle_gamma   90.00
#
_symmetry.space_group_name_H-M   'P 1'
#
loop_
_entity.id
_entity.type
_entity.pdbx_description
1 polymer ?
#
loop_
_entity_poly.entity_id
_entity_poly.type
_entity_poly.pdbx_seq_one_letter_code
_entity_poly.pdbx_strand_id
1 'polypeptide(L)'
;DFYDGGGLGQAFLGLAECDKDGNINVSRFGPKIAGCGGFINITQTSPVVVYCGTFTAGGLKVAVENGELKILQEGRIKKFKENVEQITFSAEYAKDTGQKVVYITERAVFELLDGVLTLTEIAPGVDLEKDVLAHMEFKPTIAKDLKLMDARLFKDEIMGLKKD
;
A
#
# COMPACT_ATOMS: atom_id res chain seq x y z
N ASP A 1 21.94 4.85 13.14
CA ASP A 1 22.21 4.36 14.49
C ASP A 1 20.96 3.81 15.19
N PHE A 2 19.95 4.64 15.57
CA PHE A 2 18.76 4.13 16.27
C PHE A 2 17.94 3.18 15.39
N TYR A 3 17.70 3.55 14.14
CA TYR A 3 16.96 2.72 13.19
C TYR A 3 17.71 1.45 12.82
N ASP A 4 19.01 1.55 12.53
CA ASP A 4 19.86 0.41 12.16
C ASP A 4 20.03 -0.57 13.35
N GLY A 5 19.88 -0.10 14.57
CA GLY A 5 19.90 -0.91 15.79
C GLY A 5 18.57 -1.63 16.11
N GLY A 6 17.56 -1.58 15.23
CA GLY A 6 16.28 -2.25 15.45
C GLY A 6 15.37 -1.53 16.46
N GLY A 7 15.50 -0.21 16.57
CA GLY A 7 14.76 0.59 17.56
C GLY A 7 13.26 0.80 17.27
N LEU A 8 12.77 0.38 16.09
CA LEU A 8 11.36 0.52 15.71
C LEU A 8 10.66 -0.83 15.74
N GLY A 9 9.53 -0.92 16.45
CA GLY A 9 8.64 -2.09 16.41
C GLY A 9 7.80 -2.13 15.12
N GLN A 10 7.48 -0.96 14.56
CA GLN A 10 6.77 -0.80 13.29
C GLN A 10 7.07 0.55 12.65
N ALA A 11 6.96 0.62 11.33
CA ALA A 11 7.16 1.82 10.55
C ALA A 11 6.01 2.05 9.58
N PHE A 12 5.57 3.31 9.45
CA PHE A 12 4.56 3.75 8.48
C PHE A 12 5.21 4.72 7.49
N LEU A 13 5.18 4.39 6.20
CA LEU A 13 5.83 5.16 5.15
C LEU A 13 4.89 5.40 3.97
N GLY A 14 5.22 6.40 3.16
CA GLY A 14 4.48 6.70 1.94
C GLY A 14 4.62 5.61 0.88
N LEU A 15 3.52 5.26 0.22
CA LEU A 15 3.47 4.41 -0.96
C LEU A 15 3.55 5.27 -2.21
N ALA A 16 4.68 5.23 -2.94
CA ALA A 16 4.78 5.92 -4.23
C ALA A 16 4.49 4.99 -5.41
N GLU A 17 5.30 3.94 -5.62
CA GLU A 17 5.05 2.87 -6.59
C GLU A 17 5.31 1.51 -5.96
N CYS A 18 4.52 0.52 -6.35
CA CYS A 18 4.65 -0.88 -5.94
C CYS A 18 4.59 -1.76 -7.19
N ASP A 19 5.43 -2.80 -7.27
CA ASP A 19 5.35 -3.76 -8.36
C ASP A 19 4.65 -5.06 -7.96
N LYS A 20 4.53 -5.97 -8.94
CA LYS A 20 3.85 -7.26 -8.78
C LYS A 20 4.47 -8.16 -7.70
N ASP A 21 5.75 -7.98 -7.42
CA ASP A 21 6.48 -8.74 -6.41
C ASP A 21 6.37 -8.08 -5.01
N GLY A 22 5.83 -6.85 -4.94
CA GLY A 22 5.70 -6.07 -3.71
C GLY A 22 6.89 -5.16 -3.42
N ASN A 23 7.82 -5.00 -4.37
CA ASN A 23 8.89 -4.03 -4.23
C ASN A 23 8.35 -2.60 -4.27
N ILE A 24 8.98 -1.69 -3.53
CA ILE A 24 8.62 -0.27 -3.49
C ILE A 24 9.71 0.58 -4.12
N ASN A 25 9.27 1.53 -4.94
CA ASN A 25 10.08 2.63 -5.44
C ASN A 25 9.59 3.96 -4.88
N VAL A 26 10.51 4.71 -4.25
CA VAL A 26 10.28 6.10 -3.82
C VAL A 26 11.37 7.04 -4.32
N SER A 27 12.39 6.52 -5.00
CA SER A 27 13.64 7.23 -5.24
C SER A 27 13.86 7.67 -6.67
N ARG A 28 13.21 7.05 -7.66
CA ARG A 28 13.40 7.36 -9.08
C ARG A 28 12.11 7.27 -9.88
N PHE A 29 11.82 8.31 -10.65
CA PHE A 29 10.64 8.41 -11.53
C PHE A 29 11.06 9.00 -12.87
N GLY A 30 11.38 8.15 -13.85
CA GLY A 30 11.95 8.56 -15.13
C GLY A 30 13.26 9.36 -14.93
N PRO A 31 13.34 10.58 -15.48
CA PRO A 31 14.55 11.42 -15.34
C PRO A 31 14.71 12.02 -13.92
N LYS A 32 13.67 11.97 -13.09
CA LYS A 32 13.67 12.58 -11.75
C LYS A 32 14.22 11.60 -10.72
N ILE A 33 15.30 11.98 -10.06
CA ILE A 33 15.85 11.29 -8.89
C ILE A 33 15.40 12.08 -7.66
N ALA A 34 14.53 11.48 -6.85
CA ALA A 34 14.04 12.09 -5.62
C ALA A 34 14.94 11.79 -4.40
N GLY A 35 15.72 10.71 -4.49
CA GLY A 35 16.47 10.17 -3.36
C GLY A 35 15.57 9.39 -2.39
N CYS A 36 16.16 8.57 -1.55
CA CYS A 36 15.44 7.73 -0.60
C CYS A 36 15.44 8.27 0.84
N GLY A 37 16.28 9.26 1.17
CA GLY A 37 16.41 9.74 2.55
C GLY A 37 16.68 8.59 3.52
N GLY A 38 15.95 8.57 4.64
CA GLY A 38 16.02 7.50 5.64
C GLY A 38 15.18 6.25 5.34
N PHE A 39 14.53 6.18 4.15
CA PHE A 39 13.58 5.11 3.82
C PHE A 39 14.19 3.71 3.99
N ILE A 40 15.39 3.48 3.45
CA ILE A 40 16.07 2.18 3.50
C ILE A 40 16.36 1.77 4.95
N ASN A 41 16.99 2.64 5.74
CA ASN A 41 17.35 2.36 7.12
C ASN A 41 16.13 2.06 8.00
N ILE A 42 15.02 2.78 7.76
CA ILE A 42 13.76 2.60 8.52
C ILE A 42 13.09 1.28 8.14
N THR A 43 12.99 0.97 6.84
CA THR A 43 12.25 -0.20 6.38
C THR A 43 13.02 -1.50 6.57
N GLN A 44 14.35 -1.47 6.48
CA GLN A 44 15.18 -2.67 6.49
C GLN A 44 15.17 -3.40 7.83
N THR A 45 15.06 -2.66 8.94
CA THR A 45 15.18 -3.20 10.31
C THR A 45 13.88 -3.27 11.08
N SER A 46 12.80 -2.65 10.59
CA SER A 46 11.50 -2.68 11.26
C SER A 46 10.78 -4.02 11.04
N PRO A 47 10.37 -4.73 12.10
CA PRO A 47 9.68 -6.03 11.94
C PRO A 47 8.33 -5.92 11.23
N VAL A 48 7.68 -4.76 11.32
CA VAL A 48 6.42 -4.46 10.63
C VAL A 48 6.58 -3.18 9.83
N VAL A 49 6.29 -3.25 8.54
CA VAL A 49 6.32 -2.08 7.65
C VAL A 49 4.95 -1.91 7.00
N VAL A 50 4.39 -0.71 7.11
CA VAL A 50 3.10 -0.34 6.54
C VAL A 50 3.29 0.79 5.54
N TYR A 51 3.02 0.53 4.28
CA TYR A 51 3.02 1.54 3.23
C TYR A 51 1.63 2.12 3.05
N CYS A 52 1.49 3.44 3.16
CA CYS A 52 0.22 4.15 3.04
C CYS A 52 0.26 5.14 1.88
N GLY A 53 -0.79 5.17 1.08
CA GLY A 53 -0.89 6.13 -0.02
C GLY A 53 -2.19 5.98 -0.81
N THR A 54 -2.36 6.81 -1.82
CA THR A 54 -3.47 6.67 -2.76
C THR A 54 -3.20 5.54 -3.76
N PHE A 55 -4.25 4.89 -4.25
CA PHE A 55 -4.15 3.79 -5.22
C PHE A 55 -3.62 4.26 -6.58
N THR A 56 -4.10 5.40 -7.03
CA THR A 56 -3.59 6.10 -8.21
C THR A 56 -3.16 7.52 -7.84
N ALA A 57 -2.42 8.18 -8.72
CA ALA A 57 -1.98 9.56 -8.55
C ALA A 57 -2.39 10.44 -9.72
N GLY A 58 -2.17 11.73 -9.61
CA GLY A 58 -2.41 12.67 -10.71
C GLY A 58 -3.89 13.02 -10.91
N GLY A 59 -4.54 13.47 -9.85
CA GLY A 59 -5.89 14.04 -9.91
C GLY A 59 -7.00 13.12 -9.36
N LEU A 60 -6.64 12.10 -8.60
CA LEU A 60 -7.62 11.27 -7.88
C LEU A 60 -8.49 12.15 -6.98
N LYS A 61 -9.80 11.97 -7.08
CA LYS A 61 -10.80 12.56 -6.18
C LYS A 61 -11.73 11.48 -5.67
N VAL A 62 -11.87 11.39 -4.37
CA VAL A 62 -12.75 10.45 -3.70
C VAL A 62 -13.68 11.18 -2.74
N ALA A 63 -14.79 10.54 -2.43
CA ALA A 63 -15.71 10.95 -1.37
C ALA A 63 -16.07 9.75 -0.53
N VAL A 64 -16.45 9.98 0.70
CA VAL A 64 -17.05 8.96 1.59
C VAL A 64 -18.51 9.33 1.83
N GLU A 65 -19.38 8.35 1.71
CA GLU A 65 -20.81 8.54 1.86
C GLU A 65 -21.47 7.27 2.38
N ASN A 66 -22.18 7.37 3.49
CA ASN A 66 -22.95 6.26 4.09
C ASN A 66 -22.11 5.00 4.40
N GLY A 67 -20.83 5.14 4.73
CA GLY A 67 -19.92 4.02 5.01
C GLY A 67 -19.33 3.38 3.77
N GLU A 68 -19.40 4.03 2.61
CA GLU A 68 -18.84 3.59 1.34
C GLU A 68 -17.87 4.62 0.77
N LEU A 69 -16.86 4.13 0.04
CA LEU A 69 -15.98 4.96 -0.77
C LEU A 69 -16.59 5.17 -2.16
N LYS A 70 -16.55 6.40 -2.63
CA LYS A 70 -16.92 6.76 -4.00
C LYS A 70 -15.73 7.39 -4.72
N ILE A 71 -15.39 6.86 -5.89
CA ILE A 71 -14.35 7.42 -6.75
C ILE A 71 -15.04 8.42 -7.68
N LEU A 72 -14.85 9.71 -7.41
CA LEU A 72 -15.43 10.79 -8.21
C LEU A 72 -14.62 11.07 -9.47
N GLN A 73 -13.31 10.90 -9.39
CA GLN A 73 -12.38 11.05 -10.49
C GLN A 73 -11.18 10.15 -10.26
N GLU A 74 -10.86 9.31 -11.23
CA GLU A 74 -9.68 8.46 -11.17
C GLU A 74 -8.39 9.24 -11.43
N GLY A 75 -7.30 8.82 -10.77
CA GLY A 75 -5.98 9.36 -11.03
C GLY A 75 -5.42 8.88 -12.37
N ARG A 76 -4.65 9.74 -13.04
CA ARG A 76 -4.06 9.45 -14.35
C ARG A 76 -2.84 8.54 -14.31
N ILE A 77 -2.24 8.39 -13.13
CA ILE A 77 -0.96 7.68 -12.92
C ILE A 77 -1.24 6.41 -12.12
N LYS A 78 -1.00 5.26 -12.74
CA LYS A 78 -1.01 3.97 -12.07
C LYS A 78 0.23 3.86 -11.18
N LYS A 79 0.04 3.44 -9.94
CA LYS A 79 1.11 3.25 -8.96
C LYS A 79 1.47 1.77 -8.75
N PHE A 80 0.56 0.86 -9.10
CA PHE A 80 0.81 -0.57 -9.11
C PHE A 80 1.29 -0.99 -10.49
N LYS A 81 2.61 -1.17 -10.61
CA LYS A 81 3.37 -1.36 -11.85
C LYS A 81 3.70 -2.83 -12.09
N GLU A 82 3.90 -3.24 -13.32
CA GLU A 82 4.46 -4.56 -13.62
C GLU A 82 5.85 -4.72 -12.98
N ASN A 83 6.70 -3.69 -13.12
CA ASN A 83 8.00 -3.60 -12.46
C ASN A 83 8.27 -2.13 -12.08
N VAL A 84 8.87 -1.91 -10.92
CA VAL A 84 9.35 -0.57 -10.54
C VAL A 84 10.67 -0.25 -11.23
N GLU A 85 10.91 1.03 -11.53
CA GLU A 85 12.17 1.46 -12.15
C GLU A 85 13.39 1.25 -11.25
N GLN A 86 13.19 1.36 -9.95
CA GLN A 86 14.23 1.18 -8.95
C GLN A 86 13.63 0.57 -7.69
N ILE A 87 14.29 -0.44 -7.13
CA ILE A 87 13.89 -1.06 -5.88
C ILE A 87 14.51 -0.27 -4.74
N THR A 88 13.66 0.46 -3.99
CA THR A 88 14.07 1.13 -2.75
C THR A 88 13.78 0.26 -1.53
N PHE A 89 12.75 -0.59 -1.61
CA PHE A 89 12.45 -1.67 -0.66
C PHE A 89 12.28 -2.98 -1.42
N SER A 90 12.94 -4.04 -0.95
CA SER A 90 12.87 -5.38 -1.55
C SER A 90 11.90 -6.28 -0.80
N ALA A 91 10.88 -6.77 -1.49
CA ALA A 91 9.94 -7.75 -0.95
C ALA A 91 10.60 -9.11 -0.72
N GLU A 92 11.58 -9.50 -1.54
CA GLU A 92 12.37 -10.71 -1.35
C GLU A 92 13.14 -10.67 -0.04
N TYR A 93 13.83 -9.57 0.23
CA TYR A 93 14.53 -9.36 1.50
C TYR A 93 13.57 -9.41 2.69
N ALA A 94 12.40 -8.78 2.58
CA ALA A 94 11.38 -8.81 3.62
C ALA A 94 10.89 -10.23 3.91
N LYS A 95 10.70 -11.06 2.89
CA LYS A 95 10.37 -12.47 3.01
C LYS A 95 11.47 -13.23 3.77
N ASP A 96 12.73 -13.06 3.37
CA ASP A 96 13.86 -13.77 3.96
C ASP A 96 14.07 -13.41 5.44
N THR A 97 13.76 -12.17 5.81
CA THR A 97 13.86 -11.66 7.18
C THR A 97 12.60 -11.86 8.01
N GLY A 98 11.52 -12.36 7.40
CA GLY A 98 10.24 -12.57 8.09
C GLY A 98 9.52 -11.28 8.46
N GLN A 99 9.79 -10.16 7.75
CA GLN A 99 9.08 -8.90 7.98
C GLN A 99 7.61 -9.03 7.59
N LYS A 100 6.72 -8.45 8.41
CA LYS A 100 5.33 -8.23 8.02
C LYS A 100 5.22 -6.95 7.20
N VAL A 101 4.71 -7.05 5.98
CA VAL A 101 4.55 -5.90 5.08
C VAL A 101 3.10 -5.76 4.65
N VAL A 102 2.56 -4.55 4.83
CA VAL A 102 1.18 -4.20 4.49
C VAL A 102 1.18 -2.96 3.60
N TYR A 103 0.35 -2.95 2.58
CA TYR A 103 0.20 -1.84 1.63
C TYR A 103 -1.25 -1.36 1.70
N ILE A 104 -1.48 -0.14 2.17
CA ILE A 104 -2.81 0.42 2.42
C ILE A 104 -3.06 1.59 1.49
N THR A 105 -4.17 1.53 0.77
CA THR A 105 -4.68 2.64 -0.02
C THR A 105 -6.10 2.99 0.44
N GLU A 106 -6.67 4.03 -0.12
CA GLU A 106 -8.05 4.42 0.17
C GLU A 106 -9.08 3.36 -0.23
N ARG A 107 -8.72 2.44 -1.17
CA ARG A 107 -9.67 1.48 -1.75
C ARG A 107 -9.28 0.02 -1.62
N ALA A 108 -8.03 -0.29 -1.30
CA ALA A 108 -7.53 -1.65 -1.26
C ALA A 108 -6.40 -1.80 -0.24
N VAL A 109 -6.33 -2.97 0.38
CA VAL A 109 -5.23 -3.40 1.25
C VAL A 109 -4.60 -4.65 0.66
N PHE A 110 -3.27 -4.63 0.59
CA PHE A 110 -2.48 -5.80 0.21
C PHE A 110 -1.55 -6.18 1.36
N GLU A 111 -1.25 -7.45 1.46
CA GLU A 111 -0.23 -7.99 2.36
C GLU A 111 0.77 -8.84 1.59
N LEU A 112 2.01 -8.82 2.04
CA LEU A 112 3.04 -9.73 1.54
C LEU A 112 2.93 -11.06 2.31
N LEU A 113 2.20 -12.04 1.74
CA LEU A 113 1.98 -13.35 2.35
C LEU A 113 2.92 -14.37 1.70
N ASP A 114 3.84 -14.92 2.49
CA ASP A 114 4.87 -15.86 2.00
C ASP A 114 5.67 -15.33 0.79
N GLY A 115 5.87 -14.00 0.76
CA GLY A 115 6.56 -13.32 -0.34
C GLY A 115 5.70 -13.07 -1.57
N VAL A 116 4.36 -13.24 -1.48
CA VAL A 116 3.42 -12.97 -2.56
C VAL A 116 2.54 -11.78 -2.22
N LEU A 117 2.53 -10.77 -3.10
CA LEU A 117 1.66 -9.62 -2.95
C LEU A 117 0.20 -10.05 -3.14
N THR A 118 -0.55 -10.04 -2.06
CA THR A 118 -1.92 -10.58 -2.00
C THR A 118 -2.91 -9.48 -1.63
N LEU A 119 -3.94 -9.29 -2.44
CA LEU A 119 -5.06 -8.39 -2.14
C LEU A 119 -5.93 -9.03 -1.05
N THR A 120 -6.04 -8.39 0.10
CA THR A 120 -6.73 -8.92 1.29
C THR A 120 -8.01 -8.19 1.63
N GLU A 121 -8.10 -6.89 1.29
CA GLU A 121 -9.31 -6.10 1.55
C GLU A 121 -9.57 -5.11 0.41
N ILE A 122 -10.86 -4.80 0.18
CA ILE A 122 -11.31 -3.68 -0.66
C ILE A 122 -12.26 -2.78 0.13
N ALA A 123 -12.34 -1.50 -0.22
CA ALA A 123 -13.26 -0.58 0.43
C ALA A 123 -14.71 -0.91 0.10
N PRO A 124 -15.65 -0.74 1.05
CA PRO A 124 -17.08 -0.78 0.74
C PRO A 124 -17.42 0.22 -0.37
N GLY A 125 -18.28 -0.17 -1.32
CA GLY A 125 -18.67 0.65 -2.47
C GLY A 125 -17.72 0.56 -3.68
N VAL A 126 -16.60 -0.16 -3.56
CA VAL A 126 -15.59 -0.35 -4.62
C VAL A 126 -15.85 -1.67 -5.36
N ASP A 127 -15.84 -1.62 -6.68
CA ASP A 127 -15.89 -2.80 -7.55
C ASP A 127 -14.47 -3.33 -7.80
N LEU A 128 -14.26 -4.63 -7.54
CA LEU A 128 -12.94 -5.26 -7.67
C LEU A 128 -12.36 -5.14 -9.08
N GLU A 129 -13.12 -5.47 -10.10
CA GLU A 129 -12.63 -5.49 -11.48
C GLU A 129 -12.44 -4.08 -12.02
N LYS A 130 -13.45 -3.23 -11.87
CA LYS A 130 -13.50 -1.90 -12.44
C LYS A 130 -12.60 -0.91 -11.70
N ASP A 131 -12.64 -0.92 -10.36
CA ASP A 131 -12.03 0.13 -9.55
C ASP A 131 -10.65 -0.27 -8.98
N VAL A 132 -10.31 -1.57 -9.00
CA VAL A 132 -9.01 -2.05 -8.52
C VAL A 132 -8.21 -2.64 -9.67
N LEU A 133 -8.62 -3.78 -10.24
CA LEU A 133 -7.80 -4.52 -11.20
C LEU A 133 -7.56 -3.76 -12.50
N ALA A 134 -8.53 -2.99 -13.00
CA ALA A 134 -8.38 -2.17 -14.21
C ALA A 134 -7.31 -1.06 -14.06
N HIS A 135 -7.01 -0.65 -12.83
CA HIS A 135 -6.04 0.41 -12.52
C HIS A 135 -4.67 -0.10 -12.05
N MET A 136 -4.43 -1.40 -12.15
CA MET A 136 -3.12 -2.05 -11.96
C MET A 136 -2.52 -2.42 -13.31
N GLU A 137 -1.19 -2.55 -13.39
CA GLU A 137 -0.50 -3.06 -14.58
C GLU A 137 -0.34 -4.59 -14.55
N PHE A 138 -0.69 -5.23 -13.43
CA PHE A 138 -0.65 -6.67 -13.24
C PHE A 138 -1.88 -7.16 -12.48
N LYS A 139 -2.12 -8.46 -12.51
CA LYS A 139 -3.18 -9.10 -11.72
C LYS A 139 -2.56 -9.67 -10.44
N PRO A 140 -2.89 -9.13 -9.25
CA PRO A 140 -2.36 -9.64 -7.99
C PRO A 140 -3.00 -10.98 -7.63
N THR A 141 -2.38 -11.71 -6.71
CA THR A 141 -3.07 -12.78 -5.99
C THR A 141 -4.19 -12.16 -5.16
N ILE A 142 -5.35 -12.79 -5.17
CA ILE A 142 -6.51 -12.36 -4.38
C ILE A 142 -6.74 -13.38 -3.27
N ALA A 143 -6.87 -12.91 -2.04
CA ALA A 143 -7.16 -13.76 -0.89
C ALA A 143 -8.48 -14.52 -1.10
N LYS A 144 -8.51 -15.80 -0.70
CA LYS A 144 -9.73 -16.63 -0.79
C LYS A 144 -10.87 -16.07 0.03
N ASP A 145 -10.55 -15.40 1.12
CA ASP A 145 -11.45 -14.72 2.04
C ASP A 145 -11.31 -13.19 1.91
N LEU A 146 -11.30 -12.67 0.67
CA LEU A 146 -11.25 -11.23 0.41
C LEU A 146 -12.32 -10.51 1.24
N LYS A 147 -11.89 -9.54 2.05
CA LYS A 147 -12.74 -8.83 3.01
C LYS A 147 -13.09 -7.43 2.53
N LEU A 148 -14.09 -6.86 3.15
CA LEU A 148 -14.30 -5.40 3.09
C LEU A 148 -13.50 -4.73 4.21
N MET A 149 -12.91 -3.58 3.90
CA MET A 149 -12.33 -2.69 4.90
C MET A 149 -13.43 -2.26 5.88
N ASP A 150 -13.04 -1.92 7.10
CA ASP A 150 -13.99 -1.50 8.14
C ASP A 150 -14.79 -0.27 7.67
N ALA A 151 -16.12 -0.42 7.57
CA ALA A 151 -17.01 0.62 7.10
C ALA A 151 -16.96 1.91 7.96
N ARG A 152 -16.47 1.82 9.21
CA ARG A 152 -16.26 2.98 10.07
C ARG A 152 -15.22 3.95 9.54
N LEU A 153 -14.26 3.46 8.70
CA LEU A 153 -13.28 4.29 8.01
C LEU A 153 -13.91 5.25 6.99
N PHE A 154 -15.13 4.93 6.54
CA PHE A 154 -15.86 5.65 5.48
C PHE A 154 -17.09 6.38 6.05
N LYS A 155 -17.00 6.86 7.29
CA LYS A 155 -18.00 7.66 7.98
C LYS A 155 -17.36 8.88 8.61
N ASP A 156 -18.12 9.96 8.73
CA ASP A 156 -17.67 11.18 9.41
C ASP A 156 -17.66 11.05 10.95
N GLU A 157 -18.24 9.98 11.46
CA GLU A 157 -18.34 9.73 12.90
C GLU A 157 -17.01 9.20 13.47
N ILE A 158 -16.75 9.50 14.72
CA ILE A 158 -15.61 8.93 15.45
C ILE A 158 -15.73 7.41 15.50
N MET A 159 -14.69 6.68 15.11
CA MET A 159 -14.69 5.22 15.04
C MET A 159 -14.94 4.52 16.39
N GLY A 160 -14.79 5.20 17.51
CA GLY A 160 -15.02 4.63 18.85
C GLY A 160 -14.07 3.49 19.19
N LEU A 161 -12.82 3.55 18.71
CA LEU A 161 -11.77 2.58 19.04
C LEU A 161 -11.55 2.62 20.55
N LYS A 162 -11.72 1.48 21.24
CA LYS A 162 -11.35 1.34 22.65
C LYS A 162 -9.82 1.28 22.75
N LYS A 163 -9.26 1.98 23.73
CA LYS A 163 -7.90 1.69 24.21
C LYS A 163 -7.99 0.42 25.06
N ASP A 164 -7.39 -0.65 24.58
CA ASP A 164 -7.14 -1.84 25.40
C ASP A 164 -6.00 -1.55 26.40
#